data_7351b37537f208a67953946343a9853e
#
_entry.id   7351b37537f208a67953946343a9853e
#
_cell.length_a   1.000
_cell.length_b   1.000
_cell.length_c   1.000
_cell.angle_alpha   90.00
_cell.angle_beta   90.00
_cell.angle_gamma   90.00
#
_symmetry.space_group_name_H-M   'P 1'
#
loop_
_entity.id
_entity.type
_entity.pdbx_description
1 polymer ?
#
loop_
_entity_poly.entity_id
_entity_poly.type
_entity_poly.pdbx_seq_one_letter_code
_entity_poly.pdbx_strand_id
1 'polypeptide(L)'
;MEENFIEVEGLRVRYFEEGSGPAVLLLHGASLGSSADVWTGNLSDLAARGLRVIAYDQPGFGLSDNPEDLSVAYRTRFVLAFMDAVRLQKARLIGHSQSGRIAVRLALEHGERVPGVVVLATGSLLPPLPGRGKPDAAEGEEGAAAEPTLEDTRRLLEENVFDKSLITPAVLRTRLRMSTGKNFRAFLERSRARGGEKKESKRESKPLWQRLGEVQSPLRLIYGRQDRGHAAERAALAMRLHRGLDLHLVDRCKHLVQWDAAEEFAALSGSFLAEKT
;
A
#
# COMPACT_ATOMS: atom_id res chain seq x y z
N MET A 1 13.72 5.76 15.18
CA MET A 1 13.80 4.57 14.29
C MET A 1 14.98 4.77 13.37
N GLU A 2 15.80 3.76 13.19
CA GLU A 2 17.02 3.81 12.37
C GLU A 2 16.64 3.65 10.88
N GLU A 3 17.22 4.51 10.04
CA GLU A 3 17.11 4.40 8.58
C GLU A 3 18.24 3.50 8.08
N ASN A 4 17.86 2.42 7.39
CA ASN A 4 18.80 1.51 6.75
C ASN A 4 18.77 1.73 5.24
N PHE A 5 19.88 1.36 4.58
CA PHE A 5 19.98 1.41 3.13
C PHE A 5 20.62 0.13 2.60
N ILE A 6 20.10 -0.35 1.48
CA ILE A 6 20.62 -1.54 0.79
C ILE A 6 20.62 -1.28 -0.73
N GLU A 7 21.53 -1.91 -1.44
CA GLU A 7 21.53 -1.90 -2.90
C GLU A 7 20.67 -3.05 -3.44
N VAL A 8 19.75 -2.76 -4.35
CA VAL A 8 18.87 -3.71 -5.00
C VAL A 8 18.79 -3.37 -6.49
N GLU A 9 19.23 -4.27 -7.37
CA GLU A 9 19.27 -4.04 -8.82
C GLU A 9 19.95 -2.70 -9.22
N GLY A 10 21.03 -2.31 -8.51
CA GLY A 10 21.75 -1.07 -8.75
C GLY A 10 21.08 0.19 -8.19
N LEU A 11 19.97 0.06 -7.48
CA LEU A 11 19.29 1.16 -6.80
C LEU A 11 19.61 1.14 -5.31
N ARG A 12 19.91 2.31 -4.74
CA ARG A 12 20.00 2.50 -3.30
C ARG A 12 18.58 2.61 -2.72
N VAL A 13 18.19 1.69 -1.84
CA VAL A 13 16.85 1.54 -1.28
C VAL A 13 16.87 1.80 0.22
N ARG A 14 16.05 2.76 0.70
CA ARG A 14 15.85 2.99 2.13
C ARG A 14 14.82 2.03 2.70
N TYR A 15 15.09 1.52 3.90
CA TYR A 15 14.13 0.72 4.64
C TYR A 15 14.25 0.91 6.15
N PHE A 16 13.18 0.54 6.86
CA PHE A 16 13.11 0.39 8.30
C PHE A 16 12.88 -1.07 8.62
N GLU A 17 13.45 -1.53 9.74
CA GLU A 17 13.28 -2.90 10.19
C GLU A 17 13.15 -2.94 11.71
N GLU A 18 12.24 -3.79 12.22
CA GLU A 18 12.04 -3.99 13.65
C GLU A 18 11.54 -5.41 13.94
N GLY A 19 11.94 -5.95 15.11
CA GLY A 19 11.50 -7.25 15.59
C GLY A 19 12.26 -8.44 15.00
N SER A 20 11.75 -9.62 15.30
CA SER A 20 12.31 -10.91 14.87
C SER A 20 11.17 -11.91 14.70
N GLY A 21 11.39 -12.97 13.92
CA GLY A 21 10.39 -14.01 13.65
C GLY A 21 9.95 -14.05 12.18
N PRO A 22 8.73 -14.51 11.87
CA PRO A 22 8.23 -14.52 10.51
C PRO A 22 8.23 -13.13 9.88
N ALA A 23 8.78 -13.03 8.66
CA ALA A 23 8.95 -11.74 8.01
C ALA A 23 7.63 -11.20 7.44
N VAL A 24 7.39 -9.90 7.65
CA VAL A 24 6.30 -9.13 7.08
C VAL A 24 6.87 -7.91 6.38
N LEU A 25 6.57 -7.76 5.09
CA LEU A 25 6.99 -6.64 4.29
C LEU A 25 5.83 -5.67 4.07
N LEU A 26 6.03 -4.40 4.43
CA LEU A 26 5.04 -3.34 4.36
C LEU A 26 5.24 -2.50 3.10
N LEU A 27 4.24 -2.47 2.24
CA LEU A 27 4.24 -1.77 0.95
C LEU A 27 3.34 -0.54 1.05
N HIS A 28 3.93 0.65 0.99
CA HIS A 28 3.19 1.91 1.03
C HIS A 28 2.41 2.18 -0.26
N GLY A 29 1.47 3.12 -0.22
CA GLY A 29 0.67 3.56 -1.38
C GLY A 29 1.49 4.31 -2.43
N ALA A 30 0.79 4.89 -3.42
CA ALA A 30 1.44 5.56 -4.55
C ALA A 30 1.04 7.04 -4.73
N SER A 31 0.38 7.64 -3.77
CA SER A 31 0.09 9.08 -3.79
C SER A 31 1.37 9.91 -3.59
N LEU A 32 1.32 11.18 -3.97
CA LEU A 32 2.46 12.08 -3.84
C LEU A 32 2.95 12.14 -2.38
N GLY A 33 4.25 12.00 -2.19
CA GLY A 33 4.90 11.94 -0.88
C GLY A 33 4.74 10.62 -0.13
N SER A 34 4.22 9.56 -0.74
CA SER A 34 4.23 8.22 -0.14
C SER A 34 5.66 7.73 0.06
N SER A 35 5.90 7.07 1.18
CA SER A 35 7.19 6.50 1.59
C SER A 35 6.98 5.49 2.71
N ALA A 36 8.03 4.79 3.12
CA ALA A 36 8.01 3.90 4.27
C ALA A 36 7.67 4.61 5.59
N ASP A 37 7.83 5.94 5.65
CA ASP A 37 7.48 6.74 6.83
C ASP A 37 6.01 6.58 7.25
N VAL A 38 5.11 6.19 6.34
CA VAL A 38 3.70 5.96 6.66
C VAL A 38 3.50 4.81 7.66
N TRP A 39 4.50 3.95 7.83
CA TRP A 39 4.47 2.78 8.69
C TRP A 39 5.19 2.93 10.02
N THR A 40 5.94 4.04 10.23
CA THR A 40 6.82 4.20 11.41
C THR A 40 6.09 4.08 12.74
N GLY A 41 4.82 4.46 12.81
CA GLY A 41 3.98 4.27 14.00
C GLY A 41 3.47 2.85 14.22
N ASN A 42 3.71 1.92 13.27
CA ASN A 42 3.15 0.57 13.33
C ASN A 42 4.20 -0.53 13.49
N LEU A 43 5.49 -0.24 13.23
CA LEU A 43 6.52 -1.28 13.24
C LEU A 43 6.63 -1.95 14.60
N SER A 44 6.73 -1.15 15.69
CA SER A 44 6.88 -1.69 17.05
C SER A 44 5.70 -2.54 17.50
N ASP A 45 4.47 -2.12 17.14
CA ASP A 45 3.25 -2.86 17.51
C ASP A 45 3.16 -4.22 16.81
N LEU A 46 3.56 -4.26 15.54
CA LEU A 46 3.63 -5.52 14.77
C LEU A 46 4.81 -6.38 15.26
N ALA A 47 5.96 -5.79 15.54
CA ALA A 47 7.13 -6.48 16.08
C ALA A 47 6.86 -7.11 17.46
N ALA A 48 6.13 -6.41 18.33
CA ALA A 48 5.71 -6.91 19.63
C ALA A 48 4.81 -8.16 19.56
N ARG A 49 4.23 -8.44 18.36
CA ARG A 49 3.46 -9.65 18.07
C ARG A 49 4.32 -10.80 17.53
N GLY A 50 5.65 -10.70 17.65
CA GLY A 50 6.60 -11.74 17.26
C GLY A 50 6.88 -11.78 15.74
N LEU A 51 6.74 -10.64 15.05
CA LEU A 51 7.01 -10.52 13.62
C LEU A 51 8.33 -9.77 13.37
N ARG A 52 9.05 -10.13 12.32
CA ARG A 52 10.12 -9.31 11.73
C ARG A 52 9.48 -8.40 10.69
N VAL A 53 9.39 -7.12 10.98
CA VAL A 53 8.64 -6.15 10.19
C VAL A 53 9.60 -5.27 9.40
N ILE A 54 9.43 -5.22 8.09
CA ILE A 54 10.27 -4.43 7.21
C ILE A 54 9.37 -3.51 6.36
N ALA A 55 9.67 -2.21 6.37
CA ALA A 55 9.01 -1.23 5.52
C ALA A 55 10.06 -0.54 4.65
N TYR A 56 9.90 -0.50 3.34
CA TYR A 56 10.86 0.14 2.46
C TYR A 56 10.22 1.19 1.54
N ASP A 57 11.01 2.16 1.14
CA ASP A 57 10.61 3.09 0.08
C ASP A 57 10.67 2.36 -1.26
N GLN A 58 9.51 2.14 -1.88
CA GLN A 58 9.46 1.54 -3.20
C GLN A 58 10.24 2.40 -4.22
N PRO A 59 10.81 1.81 -5.28
CA PRO A 59 11.52 2.56 -6.33
C PRO A 59 10.69 3.72 -6.87
N GLY A 60 11.32 4.90 -6.95
CA GLY A 60 10.64 6.13 -7.36
C GLY A 60 9.88 6.86 -6.25
N PHE A 61 10.12 6.50 -4.98
CA PHE A 61 9.51 7.11 -3.80
C PHE A 61 10.54 7.35 -2.68
N GLY A 62 10.18 8.25 -1.77
CA GLY A 62 10.91 8.49 -0.54
C GLY A 62 12.38 8.84 -0.77
N LEU A 63 13.26 8.18 -0.05
CA LEU A 63 14.71 8.34 -0.17
C LEU A 63 15.37 7.24 -1.03
N SER A 64 14.61 6.28 -1.53
CA SER A 64 15.10 5.30 -2.52
C SER A 64 15.32 5.94 -3.88
N ASP A 65 16.19 5.36 -4.68
CA ASP A 65 16.48 5.88 -6.02
C ASP A 65 15.28 5.71 -6.98
N ASN A 66 15.29 6.54 -8.02
CA ASN A 66 14.30 6.47 -9.09
C ASN A 66 14.86 5.59 -10.23
N PRO A 67 14.19 4.48 -10.57
CA PRO A 67 14.51 3.70 -11.76
C PRO A 67 14.03 4.44 -13.04
N GLU A 68 14.47 3.96 -14.19
CA GLU A 68 13.93 4.40 -15.49
C GLU A 68 12.47 3.93 -15.66
N ASP A 69 12.17 2.69 -15.25
CA ASP A 69 10.81 2.14 -15.30
C ASP A 69 10.07 2.38 -13.98
N LEU A 70 9.15 3.32 -13.97
CA LEU A 70 8.29 3.68 -12.84
C LEU A 70 6.95 2.94 -12.82
N SER A 71 6.77 1.93 -13.67
CA SER A 71 5.51 1.18 -13.80
C SER A 71 5.16 0.37 -12.55
N VAL A 72 3.89 0.02 -12.43
CA VAL A 72 3.44 -0.92 -11.37
C VAL A 72 4.02 -2.32 -11.61
N ALA A 73 4.21 -2.72 -12.86
CA ALA A 73 4.82 -4.00 -13.20
C ALA A 73 6.27 -4.07 -12.69
N TYR A 74 7.07 -3.02 -12.90
CA TYR A 74 8.42 -2.93 -12.32
C TYR A 74 8.39 -3.06 -10.79
N ARG A 75 7.56 -2.26 -10.11
CA ARG A 75 7.45 -2.30 -8.64
C ARG A 75 6.97 -3.66 -8.13
N THR A 76 6.15 -4.37 -8.90
CA THR A 76 5.69 -5.72 -8.53
C THR A 76 6.85 -6.71 -8.51
N ARG A 77 7.67 -6.77 -9.57
CA ARG A 77 8.84 -7.67 -9.58
C ARG A 77 9.93 -7.23 -8.60
N PHE A 78 10.08 -5.92 -8.37
CA PHE A 78 11.06 -5.37 -7.44
C PHE A 78 10.82 -5.80 -5.98
N VAL A 79 9.58 -6.12 -5.58
CA VAL A 79 9.32 -6.70 -4.25
C VAL A 79 10.12 -7.98 -4.04
N LEU A 80 10.17 -8.87 -5.04
CA LEU A 80 10.94 -10.12 -4.96
C LEU A 80 12.45 -9.85 -4.92
N ALA A 81 12.95 -8.93 -5.75
CA ALA A 81 14.35 -8.53 -5.73
C ALA A 81 14.76 -7.91 -4.39
N PHE A 82 13.90 -7.07 -3.79
CA PHE A 82 14.12 -6.55 -2.44
C PHE A 82 14.14 -7.65 -1.38
N MET A 83 13.20 -8.60 -1.44
CA MET A 83 13.20 -9.77 -0.55
C MET A 83 14.50 -10.55 -0.63
N ASP A 84 15.01 -10.77 -1.85
CA ASP A 84 16.27 -11.51 -2.07
C ASP A 84 17.46 -10.72 -1.48
N ALA A 85 17.52 -9.42 -1.67
CA ALA A 85 18.57 -8.56 -1.15
C ALA A 85 18.62 -8.56 0.40
N VAL A 86 17.45 -8.56 1.07
CA VAL A 86 17.36 -8.67 2.54
C VAL A 86 17.30 -10.13 3.03
N ARG A 87 17.62 -11.09 2.16
CA ARG A 87 17.71 -12.54 2.41
C ARG A 87 16.42 -13.17 2.95
N LEU A 88 15.27 -12.74 2.41
CA LEU A 88 13.98 -13.32 2.72
C LEU A 88 13.56 -14.33 1.64
N GLN A 89 13.56 -15.61 1.99
CA GLN A 89 13.01 -16.66 1.12
C GLN A 89 11.48 -16.55 1.00
N LYS A 90 10.82 -16.14 2.09
CA LYS A 90 9.38 -15.92 2.16
C LYS A 90 9.10 -14.66 3.00
N ALA A 91 8.08 -13.91 2.62
CA ALA A 91 7.55 -12.82 3.44
C ALA A 91 6.04 -12.71 3.26
N ARG A 92 5.33 -12.47 4.34
CA ARG A 92 3.94 -12.01 4.28
C ARG A 92 3.93 -10.56 3.83
N LEU A 93 2.90 -10.14 3.10
CA LEU A 93 2.84 -8.78 2.57
C LEU A 93 1.67 -8.02 3.19
N ILE A 94 1.91 -6.78 3.59
CA ILE A 94 0.86 -5.81 3.87
C ILE A 94 0.93 -4.73 2.79
N GLY A 95 -0.10 -4.63 1.96
CA GLY A 95 -0.15 -3.67 0.86
C GLY A 95 -1.21 -2.59 1.10
N HIS A 96 -0.79 -1.31 1.16
CA HIS A 96 -1.69 -0.18 1.30
C HIS A 96 -2.01 0.44 -0.07
N SER A 97 -3.29 0.77 -0.30
CA SER A 97 -3.74 1.50 -1.49
C SER A 97 -3.34 0.78 -2.78
N GLN A 98 -2.64 1.41 -3.70
CA GLN A 98 -2.19 0.76 -4.94
C GLN A 98 -1.35 -0.50 -4.68
N SER A 99 -0.60 -0.56 -3.59
CA SER A 99 0.28 -1.70 -3.29
C SER A 99 -0.47 -2.95 -2.79
N GLY A 100 -1.74 -2.84 -2.39
CA GLY A 100 -2.55 -4.03 -2.14
C GLY A 100 -2.75 -4.88 -3.39
N ARG A 101 -2.89 -4.27 -4.57
CA ARG A 101 -2.93 -5.04 -5.83
C ARG A 101 -1.59 -5.69 -6.18
N ILE A 102 -0.46 -5.07 -5.79
CA ILE A 102 0.87 -5.66 -5.93
C ILE A 102 0.96 -6.92 -5.07
N ALA A 103 0.57 -6.82 -3.79
CA ALA A 103 0.60 -7.93 -2.85
C ALA A 103 -0.28 -9.11 -3.30
N VAL A 104 -1.50 -8.82 -3.77
CA VAL A 104 -2.42 -9.85 -4.29
C VAL A 104 -1.87 -10.50 -5.57
N ARG A 105 -1.29 -9.71 -6.48
CA ARG A 105 -0.67 -10.25 -7.70
C ARG A 105 0.49 -11.20 -7.37
N LEU A 106 1.36 -10.79 -6.46
CA LEU A 106 2.47 -11.65 -6.01
C LEU A 106 1.99 -12.93 -5.34
N ALA A 107 0.92 -12.89 -4.56
CA ALA A 107 0.32 -14.08 -3.98
C ALA A 107 -0.29 -15.03 -5.02
N LEU A 108 -0.81 -14.48 -6.13
CA LEU A 108 -1.32 -15.29 -7.26
C LEU A 108 -0.20 -15.92 -8.09
N GLU A 109 0.90 -15.21 -8.29
CA GLU A 109 2.00 -15.60 -9.20
C GLU A 109 3.14 -16.30 -8.48
N HIS A 110 3.35 -16.00 -7.18
CA HIS A 110 4.47 -16.45 -6.35
C HIS A 110 4.00 -16.82 -4.94
N GLY A 111 2.92 -17.60 -4.82
CA GLY A 111 2.32 -17.96 -3.53
C GLY A 111 3.28 -18.66 -2.58
N GLU A 112 4.26 -19.42 -3.11
CA GLU A 112 5.32 -20.05 -2.34
C GLU A 112 6.26 -19.05 -1.65
N ARG A 113 6.41 -17.83 -2.22
CA ARG A 113 7.17 -16.72 -1.64
C ARG A 113 6.32 -15.84 -0.73
N VAL A 114 4.98 -15.84 -0.92
CA VAL A 114 4.03 -14.95 -0.24
C VAL A 114 2.99 -15.78 0.53
N PRO A 115 3.32 -16.28 1.73
CA PRO A 115 2.46 -17.17 2.50
C PRO A 115 1.28 -16.48 3.21
N GLY A 116 1.04 -15.19 2.98
CA GLY A 116 -0.11 -14.46 3.52
C GLY A 116 -0.11 -12.99 3.11
N VAL A 117 -1.29 -12.44 2.94
CA VAL A 117 -1.48 -11.04 2.48
C VAL A 117 -2.52 -10.32 3.33
N VAL A 118 -2.19 -9.10 3.75
CA VAL A 118 -3.16 -8.12 4.25
C VAL A 118 -3.22 -6.94 3.28
N VAL A 119 -4.42 -6.56 2.91
CA VAL A 119 -4.68 -5.43 2.01
C VAL A 119 -5.36 -4.31 2.78
N LEU A 120 -4.82 -3.10 2.71
CA LEU A 120 -5.43 -1.91 3.29
C LEU A 120 -5.91 -0.96 2.20
N ALA A 121 -7.19 -0.60 2.24
CA ALA A 121 -7.79 0.49 1.46
C ALA A 121 -7.51 0.44 -0.05
N THR A 122 -7.50 -0.74 -0.68
CA THR A 122 -7.22 -0.91 -2.11
C THR A 122 -8.50 -0.94 -2.93
N GLY A 123 -8.96 0.20 -3.40
CA GLY A 123 -10.23 0.32 -4.13
C GLY A 123 -10.34 -0.55 -5.39
N SER A 124 -9.23 -0.87 -6.07
CA SER A 124 -9.24 -1.75 -7.26
C SER A 124 -9.52 -3.22 -6.96
N LEU A 125 -9.48 -3.63 -5.70
CA LEU A 125 -9.84 -4.97 -5.23
C LEU A 125 -11.30 -5.08 -4.76
N LEU A 126 -12.08 -4.01 -4.91
CA LEU A 126 -13.52 -4.00 -4.64
C LEU A 126 -14.29 -3.93 -5.97
N PRO A 127 -15.44 -4.65 -6.09
CA PRO A 127 -16.28 -4.60 -7.28
C PRO A 127 -16.83 -3.19 -7.51
N PRO A 128 -17.07 -2.76 -8.76
CA PRO A 128 -17.79 -1.53 -9.04
C PRO A 128 -19.24 -1.65 -8.56
N LEU A 129 -19.85 -0.53 -8.16
CA LEU A 129 -21.29 -0.50 -7.84
C LEU A 129 -22.12 -0.47 -9.12
N PRO A 130 -23.16 -1.31 -9.22
CA PRO A 130 -24.07 -1.28 -10.36
C PRO A 130 -24.70 0.11 -10.55
N GLY A 131 -24.74 0.59 -11.79
CA GLY A 131 -25.37 1.88 -12.14
C GLY A 131 -24.59 3.14 -11.70
N ARG A 132 -23.46 3.00 -11.02
CA ARG A 132 -22.56 4.11 -10.70
C ARG A 132 -21.34 4.05 -11.62
N GLY A 133 -20.87 5.22 -12.09
CA GLY A 133 -19.62 5.35 -12.84
C GLY A 133 -18.43 4.75 -12.07
N LYS A 134 -17.26 4.72 -12.73
CA LYS A 134 -16.02 4.38 -12.00
C LYS A 134 -15.87 5.34 -10.82
N PRO A 135 -15.46 4.85 -9.62
CA PRO A 135 -15.13 5.74 -8.52
C PRO A 135 -14.12 6.77 -9.02
N ASP A 136 -14.33 8.03 -8.66
CA ASP A 136 -13.40 9.10 -8.99
C ASP A 136 -11.99 8.73 -8.54
N ALA A 137 -11.02 8.96 -9.43
CA ALA A 137 -9.63 8.97 -9.01
C ALA A 137 -9.49 10.01 -7.90
N ALA A 138 -8.62 9.77 -6.93
CA ALA A 138 -8.40 10.75 -5.86
C ALA A 138 -8.16 12.12 -6.49
N GLU A 139 -9.00 13.09 -6.14
CA GLU A 139 -8.76 14.49 -6.48
C GLU A 139 -7.35 14.85 -5.99
N GLY A 140 -6.55 15.53 -6.78
CA GLY A 140 -5.16 15.85 -6.47
C GLY A 140 -4.10 14.93 -7.09
N GLU A 141 -4.48 13.81 -7.72
CA GLU A 141 -3.55 12.97 -8.48
C GLU A 141 -3.47 13.32 -9.97
N GLU A 142 -4.38 14.14 -10.51
CA GLU A 142 -4.36 14.60 -11.89
C GLU A 142 -3.93 16.07 -11.95
N GLY A 143 -2.77 16.34 -12.57
CA GLY A 143 -2.43 17.67 -13.07
C GLY A 143 -1.70 18.61 -12.12
N ALA A 144 -1.00 18.12 -11.10
CA ALA A 144 -0.10 19.01 -10.34
C ALA A 144 0.92 19.66 -11.28
N ALA A 145 0.75 20.96 -11.56
CA ALA A 145 1.64 21.72 -12.43
C ALA A 145 2.93 22.18 -11.73
N ALA A 146 2.96 22.13 -10.40
CA ALA A 146 4.07 22.58 -9.54
C ALA A 146 4.22 21.66 -8.33
N GLU A 147 5.38 21.72 -7.69
CA GLU A 147 5.63 21.03 -6.42
C GLU A 147 4.62 21.51 -5.35
N PRO A 148 4.14 20.58 -4.50
CA PRO A 148 3.12 20.92 -3.51
C PRO A 148 3.68 21.85 -2.43
N THR A 149 2.81 22.69 -1.91
CA THR A 149 3.05 23.49 -0.70
C THR A 149 2.73 22.67 0.57
N LEU A 150 3.05 23.23 1.73
CA LEU A 150 2.66 22.65 3.01
C LEU A 150 1.13 22.54 3.15
N GLU A 151 0.41 23.52 2.62
CA GLU A 151 -1.06 23.55 2.64
C GLU A 151 -1.66 22.47 1.72
N ASP A 152 -1.10 22.29 0.52
CA ASP A 152 -1.52 21.19 -0.38
C ASP A 152 -1.27 19.83 0.26
N THR A 153 -0.14 19.69 0.95
CA THR A 153 0.22 18.48 1.68
C THR A 153 -0.75 18.22 2.84
N ARG A 154 -1.15 19.26 3.57
CA ARG A 154 -2.14 19.18 4.63
C ARG A 154 -3.48 18.73 4.09
N ARG A 155 -3.99 19.37 3.05
CA ARG A 155 -5.26 19.04 2.40
C ARG A 155 -5.30 17.60 1.93
N LEU A 156 -4.22 17.14 1.26
CA LEU A 156 -4.09 15.74 0.83
C LEU A 156 -4.19 14.76 2.01
N LEU A 157 -3.56 15.06 3.13
CA LEU A 157 -3.65 14.20 4.33
C LEU A 157 -5.04 14.25 4.96
N GLU A 158 -5.68 15.41 5.07
CA GLU A 158 -7.03 15.59 5.63
C GLU A 158 -8.12 14.82 4.85
N GLU A 159 -7.94 14.66 3.55
CA GLU A 159 -8.80 13.81 2.72
C GLU A 159 -8.65 12.33 3.06
N ASN A 160 -7.47 11.91 3.50
CA ASN A 160 -7.10 10.52 3.68
C ASN A 160 -7.15 10.02 5.13
N VAL A 161 -7.28 10.90 6.14
CA VAL A 161 -7.42 10.53 7.55
C VAL A 161 -8.75 11.01 8.11
N PHE A 162 -9.32 10.24 9.02
CA PHE A 162 -10.50 10.60 9.78
C PHE A 162 -10.16 11.53 10.94
N ASP A 163 -9.15 11.14 11.73
CA ASP A 163 -8.64 11.93 12.85
C ASP A 163 -7.54 12.90 12.40
N LYS A 164 -7.92 14.16 12.19
CA LYS A 164 -7.00 15.21 11.74
C LYS A 164 -5.90 15.54 12.75
N SER A 165 -6.03 15.15 14.02
CA SER A 165 -4.98 15.35 15.04
C SER A 165 -3.71 14.54 14.74
N LEU A 166 -3.82 13.50 13.94
CA LEU A 166 -2.69 12.70 13.45
C LEU A 166 -1.79 13.48 12.48
N ILE A 167 -2.28 14.58 11.92
CA ILE A 167 -1.54 15.44 10.98
C ILE A 167 -0.65 16.43 11.77
N THR A 168 0.33 15.90 12.46
CA THR A 168 1.27 16.73 13.24
C THR A 168 2.19 17.54 12.33
N PRO A 169 2.84 18.62 12.85
CA PRO A 169 3.85 19.35 12.08
C PRO A 169 5.02 18.48 11.59
N ALA A 170 5.38 17.44 12.33
CA ALA A 170 6.42 16.49 11.91
C ALA A 170 5.97 15.65 10.73
N VAL A 171 4.76 15.09 10.77
CA VAL A 171 4.13 14.33 9.68
C VAL A 171 4.04 15.19 8.42
N LEU A 172 3.58 16.43 8.53
CA LEU A 172 3.49 17.36 7.40
C LEU A 172 4.85 17.64 6.75
N ARG A 173 5.87 17.93 7.56
CA ARG A 173 7.23 18.19 7.04
C ARG A 173 7.80 16.96 6.35
N THR A 174 7.64 15.77 6.93
CA THR A 174 8.09 14.52 6.33
C THR A 174 7.38 14.28 5.00
N ARG A 175 6.05 14.39 4.99
CA ARG A 175 5.25 14.19 3.77
C ARG A 175 5.63 15.17 2.68
N LEU A 176 5.78 16.46 2.99
CA LEU A 176 6.21 17.49 2.04
C LEU A 176 7.60 17.19 1.48
N ARG A 177 8.58 16.86 2.34
CA ARG A 177 9.93 16.46 1.92
C ARG A 177 9.89 15.30 0.92
N MET A 178 9.03 14.32 1.15
CA MET A 178 8.86 13.17 0.25
C MET A 178 8.01 13.47 -0.99
N SER A 179 7.47 14.69 -1.11
CA SER A 179 6.62 15.13 -2.22
C SER A 179 7.35 16.02 -3.24
N THR A 180 8.59 16.41 -2.98
CA THR A 180 9.33 17.40 -3.78
C THR A 180 10.52 16.79 -4.50
N GLY A 181 11.19 17.57 -5.36
CA GLY A 181 12.41 17.18 -6.04
C GLY A 181 12.25 15.98 -6.96
N LYS A 182 13.11 14.97 -6.77
CA LYS A 182 13.09 13.73 -7.57
C LYS A 182 11.77 12.99 -7.48
N ASN A 183 11.12 13.03 -6.31
CA ASN A 183 9.86 12.33 -6.07
C ASN A 183 8.70 12.99 -6.82
N PHE A 184 8.70 14.32 -6.91
CA PHE A 184 7.71 15.04 -7.69
C PHE A 184 7.87 14.74 -9.19
N ARG A 185 9.09 14.73 -9.70
CA ARG A 185 9.36 14.34 -11.10
C ARG A 185 8.87 12.91 -11.40
N ALA A 186 9.23 11.95 -10.54
CA ALA A 186 8.77 10.57 -10.67
C ALA A 186 7.24 10.46 -10.59
N PHE A 187 6.58 11.27 -9.77
CA PHE A 187 5.12 11.34 -9.69
C PHE A 187 4.52 11.82 -11.03
N LEU A 188 5.04 12.87 -11.63
CA LEU A 188 4.58 13.38 -12.93
C LEU A 188 4.75 12.35 -14.04
N GLU A 189 5.88 11.65 -14.08
CA GLU A 189 6.16 10.59 -15.06
C GLU A 189 5.17 9.41 -14.89
N ARG A 190 4.96 8.94 -13.66
CA ARG A 190 3.93 7.91 -13.38
C ARG A 190 2.52 8.36 -13.79
N SER A 191 2.18 9.61 -13.56
CA SER A 191 0.86 10.16 -13.92
C SER A 191 0.65 10.16 -15.43
N ARG A 192 1.70 10.52 -16.19
CA ARG A 192 1.68 10.46 -17.66
C ARG A 192 1.58 9.02 -18.19
N ALA A 193 2.31 8.09 -17.56
CA ALA A 193 2.34 6.68 -17.97
C ALA A 193 1.04 5.92 -17.67
N ARG A 194 0.23 6.37 -16.69
CA ARG A 194 -1.08 5.75 -16.34
C ARG A 194 -2.02 5.60 -17.54
N GLY A 195 -1.93 6.46 -18.55
CA GLY A 195 -2.66 6.32 -19.82
C GLY A 195 -2.29 5.05 -20.60
N GLY A 196 -1.02 4.64 -20.51
CA GLY A 196 -0.51 3.40 -21.10
C GLY A 196 -0.87 2.15 -20.30
N GLU A 197 -0.77 2.20 -18.97
CA GLU A 197 -1.14 1.08 -18.07
C GLU A 197 -2.64 0.69 -18.18
N LYS A 198 -3.52 1.65 -18.48
CA LYS A 198 -4.94 1.38 -18.78
C LYS A 198 -5.10 0.47 -20.00
N LYS A 199 -4.14 0.47 -20.95
CA LYS A 199 -4.16 -0.44 -22.12
C LYS A 199 -3.65 -1.83 -21.75
N GLU A 200 -2.70 -1.92 -20.83
CA GLU A 200 -2.13 -3.19 -20.38
C GLU A 200 -3.11 -3.96 -19.47
N SER A 201 -3.80 -3.27 -18.56
CA SER A 201 -4.84 -3.88 -17.71
C SER A 201 -6.05 -4.40 -18.51
N LYS A 202 -6.25 -3.93 -19.74
CA LYS A 202 -7.26 -4.48 -20.68
C LYS A 202 -6.85 -5.82 -21.30
N ARG A 203 -5.57 -6.23 -21.18
CA ARG A 203 -5.10 -7.56 -21.62
C ARG A 203 -5.33 -8.64 -20.57
N GLU A 204 -5.54 -8.27 -19.29
CA GLU A 204 -5.95 -9.23 -18.26
C GLU A 204 -7.39 -9.67 -18.55
N SER A 205 -7.61 -10.97 -18.65
CA SER A 205 -8.93 -11.56 -18.96
C SER A 205 -10.00 -11.24 -17.90
N LYS A 206 -9.56 -10.99 -16.64
CA LYS A 206 -10.42 -10.66 -15.50
C LYS A 206 -9.74 -9.64 -14.58
N PRO A 207 -10.48 -8.64 -14.04
CA PRO A 207 -9.95 -7.72 -13.05
C PRO A 207 -9.61 -8.46 -11.73
N LEU A 208 -8.61 -7.97 -10.99
CA LEU A 208 -8.13 -8.64 -9.77
C LEU A 208 -9.21 -8.89 -8.72
N TRP A 209 -10.20 -8.01 -8.57
CA TRP A 209 -11.29 -8.23 -7.61
C TRP A 209 -12.12 -9.50 -7.90
N GLN A 210 -12.18 -9.95 -9.16
CA GLN A 210 -12.83 -11.22 -9.53
C GLN A 210 -11.94 -12.43 -9.28
N ARG A 211 -10.65 -12.21 -9.09
CA ARG A 211 -9.63 -13.26 -8.91
C ARG A 211 -9.25 -13.48 -7.44
N LEU A 212 -9.86 -12.78 -6.50
CA LEU A 212 -9.54 -12.92 -5.07
C LEU A 212 -9.71 -14.36 -4.56
N GLY A 213 -10.67 -15.11 -5.10
CA GLY A 213 -10.87 -16.53 -4.79
C GLY A 213 -9.84 -17.48 -5.39
N GLU A 214 -8.95 -17.01 -6.29
CA GLU A 214 -7.86 -17.79 -6.87
C GLU A 214 -6.59 -17.74 -5.98
N VAL A 215 -6.51 -16.79 -5.04
CA VAL A 215 -5.39 -16.66 -4.10
C VAL A 215 -5.39 -17.83 -3.13
N GLN A 216 -4.33 -18.63 -3.14
CA GLN A 216 -4.21 -19.79 -2.27
C GLN A 216 -3.69 -19.44 -0.87
N SER A 217 -2.90 -18.36 -0.77
CA SER A 217 -2.42 -17.87 0.52
C SER A 217 -3.57 -17.22 1.31
N PRO A 218 -3.56 -17.29 2.65
CA PRO A 218 -4.47 -16.51 3.48
C PRO A 218 -4.50 -15.03 3.06
N LEU A 219 -5.69 -14.48 2.86
CA LEU A 219 -5.92 -13.12 2.37
C LEU A 219 -6.92 -12.39 3.26
N ARG A 220 -6.50 -11.29 3.88
CA ARG A 220 -7.35 -10.39 4.66
C ARG A 220 -7.41 -9.01 4.02
N LEU A 221 -8.62 -8.44 3.94
CA LEU A 221 -8.86 -7.09 3.44
C LEU A 221 -9.38 -6.20 4.57
N ILE A 222 -8.82 -5.00 4.72
CA ILE A 222 -9.24 -4.04 5.75
C ILE A 222 -9.48 -2.68 5.08
N TYR A 223 -10.66 -2.12 5.29
CA TYR A 223 -11.06 -0.82 4.74
C TYR A 223 -11.62 0.09 5.80
N GLY A 224 -11.33 1.38 5.72
CA GLY A 224 -12.04 2.39 6.49
C GLY A 224 -13.47 2.56 5.97
N ARG A 225 -14.45 2.59 6.88
CA ARG A 225 -15.86 2.77 6.52
C ARG A 225 -16.12 4.13 5.86
N GLN A 226 -15.34 5.14 6.23
CA GLN A 226 -15.44 6.50 5.69
C GLN A 226 -14.42 6.78 4.56
N ASP A 227 -13.79 5.73 4.01
CA ASP A 227 -12.90 5.89 2.86
C ASP A 227 -13.69 6.27 1.60
N ARG A 228 -13.00 6.95 0.69
CA ARG A 228 -13.54 7.43 -0.59
C ARG A 228 -14.00 6.30 -1.51
N GLY A 229 -14.69 6.69 -2.58
CA GLY A 229 -15.09 5.76 -3.64
C GLY A 229 -16.09 4.70 -3.20
N HIS A 230 -16.95 5.04 -2.21
CA HIS A 230 -17.98 4.15 -1.67
C HIS A 230 -17.41 2.82 -1.13
N ALA A 231 -16.28 2.88 -0.43
CA ALA A 231 -15.55 1.70 0.02
C ALA A 231 -16.43 0.73 0.83
N ALA A 232 -17.25 1.23 1.77
CA ALA A 232 -18.13 0.41 2.60
C ALA A 232 -19.21 -0.34 1.79
N GLU A 233 -19.88 0.33 0.84
CA GLU A 233 -20.91 -0.28 -0.02
C GLU A 233 -20.30 -1.30 -0.96
N ARG A 234 -19.12 -1.00 -1.51
CA ARG A 234 -18.36 -1.90 -2.39
C ARG A 234 -17.81 -3.11 -1.64
N ALA A 235 -17.36 -2.92 -0.40
CA ALA A 235 -16.92 -4.00 0.49
C ALA A 235 -18.10 -4.93 0.81
N ALA A 236 -19.26 -4.39 1.13
CA ALA A 236 -20.47 -5.19 1.35
C ALA A 236 -20.88 -5.98 0.09
N LEU A 237 -20.69 -5.40 -1.10
CA LEU A 237 -20.91 -6.12 -2.36
C LEU A 237 -19.87 -7.23 -2.57
N ALA A 238 -18.59 -6.97 -2.27
CA ALA A 238 -17.52 -7.96 -2.37
C ALA A 238 -17.80 -9.19 -1.49
N MET A 239 -18.21 -8.98 -0.23
CA MET A 239 -18.57 -10.06 0.69
C MET A 239 -19.76 -10.92 0.20
N ARG A 240 -20.71 -10.30 -0.52
CA ARG A 240 -21.81 -11.05 -1.16
C ARG A 240 -21.36 -11.87 -2.37
N LEU A 241 -20.42 -11.34 -3.17
CA LEU A 241 -19.93 -12.01 -4.37
C LEU A 241 -18.90 -13.11 -4.07
N HIS A 242 -18.12 -12.93 -3.03
CA HIS A 242 -17.07 -13.86 -2.61
C HIS A 242 -17.37 -14.37 -1.20
N ARG A 243 -18.13 -15.47 -1.11
CA ARG A 243 -18.44 -16.11 0.19
C ARG A 243 -17.14 -16.57 0.86
N GLY A 244 -16.96 -16.19 2.12
CA GLY A 244 -15.76 -16.53 2.89
C GLY A 244 -14.59 -15.56 2.71
N LEU A 245 -14.78 -14.44 1.99
CA LEU A 245 -13.79 -13.38 1.92
C LEU A 245 -13.58 -12.76 3.32
N ASP A 246 -12.36 -12.83 3.83
CA ASP A 246 -11.96 -12.23 5.11
C ASP A 246 -11.78 -10.71 4.91
N LEU A 247 -12.87 -9.96 5.10
CA LEU A 247 -12.92 -8.52 4.89
C LEU A 247 -13.49 -7.81 6.12
N HIS A 248 -12.76 -6.80 6.60
CA HIS A 248 -13.09 -5.98 7.75
C HIS A 248 -13.34 -4.52 7.34
N LEU A 249 -14.39 -3.92 7.94
CA LEU A 249 -14.70 -2.50 7.84
C LEU A 249 -14.48 -1.85 9.20
N VAL A 250 -13.53 -0.94 9.27
CA VAL A 250 -13.15 -0.21 10.47
C VAL A 250 -13.89 1.11 10.54
N ASP A 251 -14.52 1.39 11.66
CA ASP A 251 -15.25 2.63 11.90
C ASP A 251 -14.31 3.80 12.24
N ARG A 252 -14.78 5.04 11.99
CA ARG A 252 -13.99 6.27 12.20
C ARG A 252 -12.64 6.22 11.51
N CYS A 253 -12.62 5.67 10.30
CA CYS A 253 -11.42 5.39 9.55
C CYS A 253 -11.63 5.69 8.07
N LYS A 254 -10.68 6.40 7.47
CA LYS A 254 -10.60 6.68 6.03
C LYS A 254 -9.55 5.81 5.36
N HIS A 255 -8.76 6.42 4.48
CA HIS A 255 -7.81 5.73 3.60
C HIS A 255 -6.55 5.24 4.31
N LEU A 256 -6.06 5.97 5.33
CA LEU A 256 -4.87 5.59 6.10
C LEU A 256 -5.28 4.76 7.33
N VAL A 257 -5.75 3.53 7.08
CA VAL A 257 -6.21 2.60 8.12
C VAL A 257 -5.16 2.40 9.22
N GLN A 258 -3.90 2.28 8.84
CA GLN A 258 -2.77 2.11 9.74
C GLN A 258 -2.48 3.33 10.64
N TRP A 259 -3.13 4.47 10.38
CA TRP A 259 -3.07 5.67 11.21
C TRP A 259 -4.35 5.85 12.03
N ASP A 260 -5.52 5.92 11.34
CA ASP A 260 -6.80 6.16 11.98
C ASP A 260 -7.18 5.08 13.00
N ALA A 261 -6.75 3.84 12.75
CA ALA A 261 -7.09 2.67 13.54
C ALA A 261 -5.84 1.81 13.82
N ALA A 262 -4.74 2.42 14.26
CA ALA A 262 -3.45 1.76 14.40
C ALA A 262 -3.49 0.49 15.28
N GLU A 263 -4.18 0.55 16.43
CA GLU A 263 -4.31 -0.58 17.34
C GLU A 263 -5.14 -1.72 16.73
N GLU A 264 -6.31 -1.41 16.13
CA GLU A 264 -7.19 -2.39 15.48
C GLU A 264 -6.49 -3.01 14.26
N PHE A 265 -5.79 -2.19 13.46
CA PHE A 265 -4.95 -2.67 12.36
C PHE A 265 -3.89 -3.65 12.83
N ALA A 266 -3.14 -3.30 13.90
CA ALA A 266 -2.10 -4.15 14.45
C ALA A 266 -2.69 -5.46 15.02
N ALA A 267 -3.87 -5.43 15.65
CA ALA A 267 -4.55 -6.61 16.16
C ALA A 267 -5.02 -7.52 15.02
N LEU A 268 -5.74 -6.96 14.04
CA LEU A 268 -6.24 -7.71 12.88
C LEU A 268 -5.10 -8.29 12.03
N SER A 269 -4.04 -7.52 11.78
CA SER A 269 -2.93 -7.97 10.93
C SER A 269 -1.98 -8.88 11.69
N GLY A 270 -1.62 -8.55 12.93
CA GLY A 270 -0.60 -9.26 13.68
C GLY A 270 -1.00 -10.71 14.00
N SER A 271 -2.20 -10.94 14.53
CA SER A 271 -2.71 -12.30 14.80
C SER A 271 -2.78 -13.13 13.51
N PHE A 272 -3.37 -12.56 12.47
CA PHE A 272 -3.51 -13.21 11.17
C PHE A 272 -2.17 -13.60 10.53
N LEU A 273 -1.15 -12.70 10.65
CA LEU A 273 0.16 -12.93 10.05
C LEU A 273 1.11 -13.75 10.95
N ALA A 274 0.83 -13.89 12.24
CA ALA A 274 1.61 -14.71 13.16
C ALA A 274 1.24 -16.21 13.10
N GLU A 275 0.05 -16.54 12.58
CA GLU A 275 -0.38 -17.93 12.45
C GLU A 275 0.61 -18.72 11.59
N LYS A 276 1.01 -19.90 12.10
CA LYS A 276 1.89 -20.81 11.36
C LYS A 276 1.09 -21.42 10.20
N THR A 277 1.42 -21.02 8.97
CA THR A 277 0.97 -21.69 7.75
C THR A 277 1.82 -22.92 7.46
#